data_58f0bb39c04c607070252997ccc2de11
#
_entry.id   58f0bb39c04c607070252997ccc2de11
#
_cell.length_a   1.000
_cell.length_b   1.000
_cell.length_c   1.000
_cell.angle_alpha   90.00
_cell.angle_beta   90.00
_cell.angle_gamma   90.00
#
_symmetry.space_group_name_H-M   'P 1'
#
loop_
_entity.id
_entity.type
_entity.pdbx_description
1 polymer ?
#
loop_
_entity_poly.entity_id
_entity_poly.type
_entity_poly.pdbx_seq_one_letter_code
_entity_poly.pdbx_strand_id
1 'polypeptide(L)'
;MKKRIISLAAAAVFVIGTLAGCGNSSTQTTDKTASSDASSSGGDLVTVRDAVMTGQLDQYATEIGLWQGIFEKYGIDLQTTEFVAGINTIDAVVNGTADIGMMADYAAVNRLGNTLDATNLQIFSQISGGQAALSGGLYVDPKYADDPKSLDGSAGFMYQEGTVTYYYASKCIEYLGLDESKQNLINTDSSQTRLALIQKGGASAVYANGSEAKYIEEAGWVQVATSQEIGIQTGSYFLSTDKYISENTDTLAKFLQAVDESTQYINDHLDESAEYLADKIGLKAEDFKENWKNYSFEPGFSEEATTHLEDIEKWGFEHGSFPKDYNVCDFINTDVAKIAFPDNVTIE
;
A
#
# COMPACT_ATOMS: atom_id res chain seq x y z
N MET A 1 -12.08 0.06 53.86
CA MET A 1 -12.78 -1.16 54.34
C MET A 1 -12.85 -2.17 53.17
N LYS A 2 -12.17 -3.31 53.43
CA LYS A 2 -12.36 -4.69 52.88
C LYS A 2 -12.67 -4.90 51.38
N LYS A 3 -11.64 -5.26 50.66
CA LYS A 3 -11.38 -6.43 49.76
C LYS A 3 -12.55 -7.41 49.54
N ARG A 4 -12.80 -7.78 48.27
CA ARG A 4 -13.07 -9.18 47.88
C ARG A 4 -12.52 -9.46 46.49
N ILE A 5 -11.51 -10.33 46.48
CA ILE A 5 -10.95 -11.06 45.34
C ILE A 5 -11.84 -12.27 45.14
N ILE A 6 -12.23 -12.56 43.91
CA ILE A 6 -12.79 -13.87 43.54
C ILE A 6 -11.99 -14.38 42.33
N SER A 7 -11.15 -15.39 42.67
CA SER A 7 -10.48 -16.26 41.69
C SER A 7 -11.48 -17.35 41.24
N LEU A 8 -11.58 -17.60 39.94
CA LEU A 8 -12.17 -18.83 39.45
C LEU A 8 -11.18 -19.51 38.51
N ALA A 9 -10.66 -20.61 39.01
CA ALA A 9 -9.94 -21.61 38.21
C ALA A 9 -10.96 -22.53 37.53
N ALA A 10 -10.78 -22.84 36.26
CA ALA A 10 -11.51 -23.90 35.59
C ALA A 10 -10.53 -24.80 34.84
N ALA A 11 -10.65 -26.06 35.12
CA ALA A 11 -9.76 -27.15 34.80
C ALA A 11 -9.89 -27.62 33.34
N ALA A 12 -8.76 -28.07 32.80
CA ALA A 12 -8.65 -28.82 31.56
C ALA A 12 -9.21 -30.23 31.71
N VAL A 13 -9.94 -30.69 30.70
CA VAL A 13 -10.26 -32.11 30.52
C VAL A 13 -9.72 -32.54 29.15
N PHE A 14 -8.70 -33.38 29.19
CA PHE A 14 -8.22 -34.19 28.06
C PHE A 14 -9.15 -35.38 27.88
N VAL A 15 -9.62 -35.61 26.66
CA VAL A 15 -10.17 -36.91 26.25
C VAL A 15 -9.38 -37.40 25.05
N ILE A 16 -8.61 -38.45 25.29
CA ILE A 16 -7.97 -39.30 24.31
C ILE A 16 -8.98 -40.39 23.93
N GLY A 17 -9.27 -40.53 22.63
CA GLY A 17 -10.07 -41.63 22.11
C GLY A 17 -9.46 -42.19 20.84
N THR A 18 -8.68 -43.25 20.98
CA THR A 18 -8.26 -44.16 19.90
C THR A 18 -9.33 -45.16 19.62
N LEU A 19 -9.69 -45.37 18.34
CA LEU A 19 -10.23 -46.69 17.91
C LEU A 19 -9.97 -46.88 16.41
N ALA A 20 -9.20 -47.91 16.14
CA ALA A 20 -9.00 -48.51 14.83
C ALA A 20 -10.20 -49.36 14.44
N GLY A 21 -10.49 -49.44 13.14
CA GLY A 21 -11.49 -50.35 12.61
C GLY A 21 -11.37 -50.51 11.10
N CYS A 22 -10.76 -51.59 10.67
CA CYS A 22 -10.76 -52.11 9.29
C CYS A 22 -12.12 -52.68 8.89
N GLY A 23 -12.49 -52.61 7.60
CA GLY A 23 -13.62 -53.38 7.08
C GLY A 23 -14.02 -53.05 5.65
N ASN A 24 -13.69 -53.82 4.82
CA ASN A 24 -13.66 -54.18 3.39
C ASN A 24 -15.01 -54.21 2.63
N SER A 25 -14.89 -53.98 1.30
CA SER A 25 -15.62 -54.54 0.14
C SER A 25 -16.86 -53.88 -0.48
N SER A 26 -16.59 -53.42 -1.72
CA SER A 26 -17.31 -53.67 -2.99
C SER A 26 -18.73 -53.10 -3.20
N THR A 27 -19.01 -52.37 -4.27
CA THR A 27 -19.20 -52.80 -5.67
C THR A 27 -19.61 -51.60 -6.55
N GLN A 28 -19.08 -51.55 -7.74
CA GLN A 28 -19.32 -50.73 -8.94
C GLN A 28 -20.74 -50.19 -9.16
N THR A 29 -20.82 -49.00 -9.72
CA THR A 29 -21.41 -48.79 -11.08
C THR A 29 -20.96 -47.46 -11.69
N THR A 30 -20.60 -47.51 -12.94
CA THR A 30 -20.14 -46.54 -13.88
C THR A 30 -21.17 -45.45 -14.20
N ASP A 31 -20.75 -44.19 -14.29
CA ASP A 31 -21.15 -43.38 -15.44
C ASP A 31 -20.07 -42.28 -15.74
N LYS A 32 -19.70 -42.25 -17.00
CA LYS A 32 -18.72 -41.33 -17.59
C LYS A 32 -19.39 -39.98 -17.85
N THR A 33 -18.79 -38.92 -17.38
CA THR A 33 -18.87 -37.64 -18.08
C THR A 33 -17.50 -36.94 -18.01
N ALA A 34 -17.04 -36.54 -19.16
CA ALA A 34 -15.70 -36.05 -19.41
C ALA A 34 -15.41 -34.73 -18.66
N SER A 35 -14.38 -34.77 -17.86
CA SER A 35 -13.69 -33.56 -17.39
C SER A 35 -12.48 -33.37 -18.27
N SER A 36 -12.36 -32.17 -18.82
CA SER A 36 -11.16 -31.71 -19.50
C SER A 36 -9.98 -31.72 -18.54
N ASP A 37 -8.92 -32.42 -18.91
CA ASP A 37 -7.63 -32.43 -18.23
C ASP A 37 -7.03 -31.00 -18.21
N ALA A 38 -7.11 -30.36 -17.06
CA ALA A 38 -6.14 -29.35 -16.68
C ALA A 38 -4.97 -30.10 -16.04
N SER A 39 -3.89 -30.22 -16.78
CA SER A 39 -2.62 -30.79 -16.34
C SER A 39 -2.04 -29.91 -15.23
N SER A 40 -2.33 -30.22 -13.97
CA SER A 40 -1.57 -29.68 -12.85
C SER A 40 -0.18 -30.32 -12.87
N SER A 41 0.83 -29.56 -13.25
CA SER A 41 2.22 -29.91 -12.99
C SER A 41 2.42 -29.86 -11.47
N GLY A 42 2.38 -31.02 -10.80
CA GLY A 42 2.65 -31.13 -9.36
C GLY A 42 4.13 -30.96 -9.07
N GLY A 43 4.61 -29.72 -9.07
CA GLY A 43 5.83 -29.28 -8.41
C GLY A 43 5.46 -28.76 -7.02
N ASP A 44 6.36 -28.92 -6.04
CA ASP A 44 6.19 -28.31 -4.72
C ASP A 44 6.11 -26.79 -4.89
N LEU A 45 5.06 -26.15 -4.34
CA LEU A 45 4.91 -24.70 -4.35
C LEU A 45 5.94 -24.08 -3.42
N VAL A 46 6.48 -22.91 -3.82
CA VAL A 46 7.36 -22.11 -2.96
C VAL A 46 6.48 -21.17 -2.15
N THR A 47 6.55 -21.27 -0.82
CA THR A 47 5.84 -20.35 0.05
C THR A 47 6.49 -18.97 0.00
N VAL A 48 5.69 -17.93 -0.26
CA VAL A 48 6.06 -16.50 -0.16
C VAL A 48 5.09 -15.83 0.81
N ARG A 49 5.64 -15.20 1.87
CA ARG A 49 4.84 -14.47 2.87
C ARG A 49 4.86 -12.99 2.52
N ASP A 50 3.69 -12.45 2.20
CA ASP A 50 3.52 -11.06 1.79
C ASP A 50 2.80 -10.24 2.86
N ALA A 51 3.42 -9.15 3.30
CA ALA A 51 2.83 -8.16 4.17
C ALA A 51 2.16 -7.07 3.32
N VAL A 52 0.82 -7.05 3.30
CA VAL A 52 0.02 -6.16 2.45
C VAL A 52 -0.61 -5.02 3.24
N MET A 53 -0.78 -3.86 2.59
CA MET A 53 -1.52 -2.73 3.18
C MET A 53 -3.01 -2.86 2.92
N THR A 54 -3.81 -2.88 4.00
CA THR A 54 -5.26 -2.96 3.92
C THR A 54 -5.87 -1.76 3.21
N GLY A 55 -6.78 -2.04 2.27
CA GLY A 55 -7.59 -1.02 1.62
C GLY A 55 -6.88 -0.25 0.51
N GLN A 56 -5.74 -0.73 0.05
CA GLN A 56 -5.05 -0.20 -1.13
C GLN A 56 -5.44 -0.99 -2.39
N LEU A 57 -5.46 -0.31 -3.54
CA LEU A 57 -5.78 -0.96 -4.82
C LEU A 57 -4.81 -2.10 -5.16
N ASP A 58 -3.52 -1.94 -4.80
CA ASP A 58 -2.48 -2.95 -4.98
C ASP A 58 -2.80 -4.27 -4.26
N GLN A 59 -3.38 -4.19 -3.05
CA GLN A 59 -3.84 -5.37 -2.29
C GLN A 59 -4.89 -6.15 -3.07
N TYR A 60 -5.77 -5.46 -3.79
CA TYR A 60 -6.88 -6.12 -4.47
C TYR A 60 -6.43 -6.99 -5.65
N ALA A 61 -5.35 -6.61 -6.33
CA ALA A 61 -4.72 -7.47 -7.33
C ALA A 61 -4.21 -8.78 -6.70
N THR A 62 -3.57 -8.68 -5.53
CA THR A 62 -3.11 -9.86 -4.76
C THR A 62 -4.27 -10.75 -4.31
N GLU A 63 -5.36 -10.17 -3.77
CA GLU A 63 -6.55 -10.91 -3.33
C GLU A 63 -7.25 -11.64 -4.48
N ILE A 64 -7.39 -10.99 -5.64
CA ILE A 64 -7.98 -11.62 -6.82
C ILE A 64 -7.07 -12.74 -7.35
N GLY A 65 -5.75 -12.53 -7.37
CA GLY A 65 -4.79 -13.56 -7.77
C GLY A 65 -4.85 -14.81 -6.89
N LEU A 66 -5.02 -14.63 -5.57
CA LEU A 66 -5.24 -15.72 -4.63
C LEU A 66 -6.56 -16.44 -4.91
N TRP A 67 -7.63 -15.70 -5.09
CA TRP A 67 -8.95 -16.26 -5.39
C TRP A 67 -8.96 -17.10 -6.68
N GLN A 68 -8.26 -16.63 -7.72
CA GLN A 68 -8.22 -17.28 -9.02
C GLN A 68 -7.14 -18.37 -9.15
N GLY A 69 -6.34 -18.60 -8.09
CA GLY A 69 -5.23 -19.58 -8.14
C GLY A 69 -4.11 -19.17 -9.09
N ILE A 70 -3.96 -17.86 -9.35
CA ILE A 70 -2.94 -17.35 -10.28
C ILE A 70 -1.54 -17.60 -9.69
N PHE A 71 -1.34 -17.35 -8.41
CA PHE A 71 -0.03 -17.56 -7.77
C PHE A 71 0.41 -19.02 -7.82
N GLU A 72 -0.50 -19.97 -7.60
CA GLU A 72 -0.20 -21.40 -7.71
C GLU A 72 0.19 -21.81 -9.13
N LYS A 73 -0.39 -21.17 -10.15
CA LYS A 73 0.00 -21.37 -11.57
C LYS A 73 1.46 -20.98 -11.81
N TYR A 74 1.97 -19.99 -11.07
CA TYR A 74 3.39 -19.58 -11.10
C TYR A 74 4.28 -20.37 -10.13
N GLY A 75 3.72 -21.37 -9.43
CA GLY A 75 4.45 -22.23 -8.49
C GLY A 75 4.63 -21.59 -7.11
N ILE A 76 3.78 -20.62 -6.74
CA ILE A 76 3.85 -19.86 -5.48
C ILE A 76 2.65 -20.22 -4.59
N ASP A 77 2.93 -20.62 -3.34
CA ASP A 77 1.97 -20.63 -2.22
C ASP A 77 2.06 -19.28 -1.53
N LEU A 78 1.23 -18.30 -1.96
CA LEU A 78 1.25 -16.94 -1.41
C LEU A 78 0.43 -16.87 -0.13
N GLN A 79 1.07 -16.39 0.94
CA GLN A 79 0.46 -16.19 2.25
C GLN A 79 0.48 -14.71 2.62
N THR A 80 -0.68 -14.07 2.66
CA THR A 80 -0.81 -12.65 2.97
C THR A 80 -1.05 -12.39 4.44
N THR A 81 -0.49 -11.30 4.96
CA THR A 81 -0.80 -10.74 6.27
C THR A 81 -1.10 -9.25 6.12
N GLU A 82 -2.27 -8.84 6.59
CA GLU A 82 -2.76 -7.48 6.43
C GLU A 82 -2.27 -6.53 7.52
N PHE A 83 -1.87 -5.32 7.12
CA PHE A 83 -1.44 -4.23 7.99
C PHE A 83 -2.12 -2.91 7.61
N VAL A 84 -2.38 -2.07 8.59
CA VAL A 84 -3.04 -0.77 8.37
C VAL A 84 -2.10 0.34 7.86
N ALA A 85 -0.78 0.13 7.91
CA ALA A 85 0.20 1.13 7.48
C ALA A 85 1.45 0.45 6.92
N GLY A 86 2.06 1.07 5.89
CA GLY A 86 3.25 0.56 5.22
C GLY A 86 4.48 0.40 6.13
N ILE A 87 4.60 1.20 7.19
CA ILE A 87 5.68 1.01 8.17
C ILE A 87 5.59 -0.36 8.85
N ASN A 88 4.37 -0.88 9.07
CA ASN A 88 4.17 -2.18 9.69
C ASN A 88 4.49 -3.34 8.73
N THR A 89 4.28 -3.16 7.42
CA THR A 89 4.69 -4.16 6.42
C THR A 89 6.20 -4.27 6.35
N ILE A 90 6.90 -3.13 6.40
CA ILE A 90 8.36 -3.09 6.46
C ILE A 90 8.86 -3.77 7.75
N ASP A 91 8.24 -3.49 8.90
CA ASP A 91 8.58 -4.12 10.16
C ASP A 91 8.40 -5.64 10.13
N ALA A 92 7.37 -6.15 9.43
CA ALA A 92 7.15 -7.58 9.24
C ALA A 92 8.31 -8.23 8.47
N VAL A 93 8.83 -7.56 7.43
CA VAL A 93 10.01 -8.03 6.68
C VAL A 93 11.27 -7.99 7.55
N VAL A 94 11.53 -6.89 8.25
CA VAL A 94 12.69 -6.73 9.15
C VAL A 94 12.70 -7.80 10.24
N ASN A 95 11.54 -8.13 10.80
CA ASN A 95 11.39 -9.13 11.85
C ASN A 95 11.33 -10.57 11.32
N GLY A 96 11.35 -10.78 10.00
CA GLY A 96 11.29 -12.10 9.36
C GLY A 96 9.93 -12.80 9.48
N THR A 97 8.85 -12.07 9.78
CA THR A 97 7.48 -12.58 9.78
C THR A 97 6.83 -12.51 8.39
N ALA A 98 7.37 -11.68 7.50
CA ALA A 98 7.08 -11.66 6.07
C ALA A 98 8.38 -11.75 5.27
N ASP A 99 8.28 -12.19 4.03
CA ASP A 99 9.39 -12.28 3.07
C ASP A 99 9.45 -11.02 2.21
N ILE A 100 8.28 -10.49 1.86
CA ILE A 100 8.12 -9.25 1.10
C ILE A 100 7.13 -8.33 1.81
N GLY A 101 7.20 -7.05 1.52
CA GLY A 101 6.27 -6.05 2.05
C GLY A 101 5.87 -5.06 0.98
N MET A 102 4.60 -4.68 1.00
CA MET A 102 4.02 -3.65 0.16
C MET A 102 3.92 -2.33 0.95
N MET A 103 4.42 -1.23 0.40
CA MET A 103 4.35 0.07 1.07
C MET A 103 4.31 1.23 0.07
N ALA A 104 3.85 2.39 0.55
CA ALA A 104 3.95 3.64 -0.18
C ALA A 104 5.38 4.23 -0.13
N ASP A 105 5.68 5.07 -1.10
CA ASP A 105 6.93 5.80 -1.33
C ASP A 105 7.52 6.45 -0.07
N TYR A 106 6.76 7.34 0.57
CA TYR A 106 7.21 8.04 1.78
C TYR A 106 7.55 7.07 2.92
N ALA A 107 6.78 6.00 3.09
CA ALA A 107 7.05 5.01 4.14
C ALA A 107 8.37 4.26 3.89
N ALA A 108 8.64 3.92 2.62
CA ALA A 108 9.89 3.29 2.21
C ALA A 108 11.09 4.23 2.46
N VAL A 109 11.04 5.44 1.91
CA VAL A 109 12.12 6.43 2.04
C VAL A 109 12.38 6.79 3.50
N ASN A 110 11.32 7.07 4.28
CA ASN A 110 11.46 7.41 5.69
C ASN A 110 12.07 6.26 6.50
N ARG A 111 11.65 5.02 6.25
CA ARG A 111 12.20 3.85 6.94
C ARG A 111 13.67 3.65 6.61
N LEU A 112 14.05 3.70 5.35
CA LEU A 112 15.43 3.57 4.91
C LEU A 112 16.30 4.65 5.58
N GLY A 113 15.93 5.93 5.50
CA GLY A 113 16.68 7.04 6.08
C GLY A 113 16.87 6.95 7.61
N ASN A 114 15.92 6.32 8.33
CA ASN A 114 16.02 6.13 9.78
C ASN A 114 16.77 4.85 10.19
N THR A 115 17.08 3.95 9.27
CA THR A 115 17.67 2.63 9.60
C THR A 115 18.87 2.24 8.74
N LEU A 116 19.55 3.21 8.11
CA LEU A 116 20.66 3.02 7.15
C LEU A 116 21.72 2.01 7.60
N ASP A 117 22.07 2.03 8.89
CA ASP A 117 23.14 1.19 9.45
C ASP A 117 22.61 -0.16 9.98
N ALA A 118 21.31 -0.41 9.93
CA ALA A 118 20.66 -1.53 10.64
C ALA A 118 19.84 -2.46 9.74
N THR A 119 19.59 -2.09 8.48
CA THR A 119 18.72 -2.87 7.59
C THR A 119 19.41 -3.19 6.26
N ASN A 120 19.21 -4.42 5.79
CA ASN A 120 19.58 -4.86 4.46
C ASN A 120 18.34 -4.85 3.55
N LEU A 121 17.49 -3.85 3.68
CA LEU A 121 16.27 -3.72 2.88
C LEU A 121 16.60 -3.19 1.50
N GLN A 122 15.91 -3.73 0.49
CA GLN A 122 15.98 -3.28 -0.90
C GLN A 122 14.58 -3.19 -1.47
N ILE A 123 14.30 -2.14 -2.22
CA ILE A 123 13.10 -2.02 -3.04
C ILE A 123 13.36 -2.78 -4.34
N PHE A 124 12.52 -3.76 -4.69
CA PHE A 124 12.77 -4.61 -5.85
C PHE A 124 11.80 -4.40 -7.02
N SER A 125 10.71 -3.64 -6.83
CA SER A 125 9.82 -3.19 -7.90
C SER A 125 8.91 -2.06 -7.43
N GLN A 126 8.58 -1.13 -8.31
CA GLN A 126 7.36 -0.35 -8.20
C GLN A 126 6.15 -1.27 -8.38
N ILE A 127 5.02 -0.92 -7.80
CA ILE A 127 3.73 -1.60 -7.96
C ILE A 127 2.82 -0.72 -8.80
N SER A 128 2.55 0.48 -8.32
CA SER A 128 1.72 1.48 -8.99
C SER A 128 2.24 2.88 -8.71
N GLY A 129 1.82 3.87 -9.47
CA GLY A 129 2.30 5.23 -9.21
C GLY A 129 1.85 6.28 -10.22
N GLY A 130 2.57 7.40 -10.15
CA GLY A 130 2.37 8.55 -11.03
C GLY A 130 1.30 9.54 -10.56
N GLN A 131 1.15 10.60 -11.34
CA GLN A 131 0.22 11.70 -11.02
C GLN A 131 -1.25 11.29 -11.14
N ALA A 132 -1.56 10.35 -12.02
CA ALA A 132 -2.93 9.89 -12.26
C ALA A 132 -3.52 9.07 -11.09
N ALA A 133 -2.68 8.49 -10.24
CA ALA A 133 -3.10 7.67 -9.11
C ALA A 133 -3.76 8.47 -7.97
N LEU A 134 -3.63 9.80 -7.95
CA LEU A 134 -4.16 10.65 -6.89
C LEU A 134 -5.37 11.47 -7.35
N SER A 135 -6.55 11.08 -6.89
CA SER A 135 -7.75 11.90 -6.94
C SER A 135 -7.81 12.80 -5.71
N GLY A 136 -7.51 14.08 -5.85
CA GLY A 136 -7.53 15.01 -4.72
C GLY A 136 -6.75 16.27 -5.03
N GLY A 137 -6.38 17.02 -3.99
CA GLY A 137 -5.63 18.26 -4.15
C GLY A 137 -5.64 19.15 -2.93
N LEU A 138 -5.37 20.41 -3.16
CA LEU A 138 -5.40 21.46 -2.15
C LEU A 138 -6.83 21.97 -1.96
N TYR A 139 -7.33 21.84 -0.73
CA TYR A 139 -8.61 22.39 -0.28
C TYR A 139 -8.38 23.58 0.67
N VAL A 140 -9.17 24.61 0.49
CA VAL A 140 -9.09 25.82 1.32
C VAL A 140 -10.46 26.23 1.88
N ASP A 141 -10.44 26.98 2.98
CA ASP A 141 -11.60 27.70 3.48
C ASP A 141 -12.13 28.61 2.36
N PRO A 142 -13.45 28.65 2.07
CA PRO A 142 -14.04 29.43 0.98
C PRO A 142 -13.58 30.88 0.88
N LYS A 143 -13.23 31.51 1.99
CA LYS A 143 -12.75 32.91 2.00
C LYS A 143 -11.41 33.11 1.26
N TYR A 144 -10.66 32.01 1.00
CA TYR A 144 -9.39 32.05 0.27
C TYR A 144 -9.51 31.46 -1.15
N ALA A 145 -10.70 31.00 -1.57
CA ALA A 145 -10.87 30.29 -2.85
C ALA A 145 -10.51 31.15 -4.07
N ASP A 146 -10.80 32.46 -4.03
CA ASP A 146 -10.52 33.39 -5.14
C ASP A 146 -9.05 33.85 -5.18
N ASP A 147 -8.35 33.81 -4.04
CA ASP A 147 -6.93 34.16 -3.93
C ASP A 147 -6.23 33.27 -2.88
N PRO A 148 -5.88 32.01 -3.24
CA PRO A 148 -5.20 31.11 -2.32
C PRO A 148 -3.84 31.59 -1.85
N LYS A 149 -3.19 32.50 -2.58
CA LYS A 149 -1.90 33.09 -2.18
C LYS A 149 -2.02 34.02 -0.98
N SER A 150 -3.23 34.49 -0.68
CA SER A 150 -3.50 35.26 0.53
C SER A 150 -3.45 34.45 1.84
N LEU A 151 -3.18 33.14 1.74
CA LEU A 151 -2.92 32.27 2.88
C LEU A 151 -1.63 32.60 3.63
N ASP A 152 -0.77 33.47 3.09
CA ASP A 152 0.54 33.74 3.66
C ASP A 152 0.48 34.27 5.11
N GLY A 153 1.08 33.52 6.02
CA GLY A 153 1.37 33.88 7.42
C GLY A 153 0.21 33.78 8.42
N SER A 154 -1.05 33.80 7.98
CA SER A 154 -2.21 33.83 8.89
C SER A 154 -3.03 32.56 8.92
N ALA A 155 -2.85 31.71 7.92
CA ALA A 155 -3.67 30.54 7.71
C ALA A 155 -2.98 29.28 8.20
N GLY A 156 -3.75 28.35 8.77
CA GLY A 156 -3.23 27.05 9.18
C GLY A 156 -3.32 26.05 8.06
N PHE A 157 -2.17 25.51 7.63
CA PHE A 157 -2.10 24.31 6.81
C PHE A 157 -2.13 23.08 7.71
N MET A 158 -3.11 22.21 7.54
CA MET A 158 -3.19 20.95 8.29
C MET A 158 -2.35 19.86 7.64
N TYR A 159 -1.65 19.10 8.48
CA TYR A 159 -0.87 17.94 8.09
C TYR A 159 -0.87 16.91 9.22
N GLN A 160 -0.24 15.77 9.03
CA GLN A 160 0.06 14.79 10.08
C GLN A 160 1.55 14.48 10.05
N GLU A 161 2.21 14.78 11.15
CA GLU A 161 3.64 14.54 11.31
C GLU A 161 3.99 13.05 11.18
N GLY A 162 5.12 12.75 10.57
CA GLY A 162 5.57 11.37 10.33
C GLY A 162 4.82 10.64 9.21
N THR A 163 3.97 11.33 8.46
CA THR A 163 3.26 10.77 7.30
C THR A 163 3.50 11.59 6.04
N VAL A 164 3.16 11.01 4.89
CA VAL A 164 3.24 11.67 3.58
C VAL A 164 2.44 12.99 3.50
N THR A 165 1.45 13.19 4.38
CA THR A 165 0.63 14.41 4.35
C THR A 165 1.41 15.66 4.69
N TYR A 166 2.53 15.55 5.41
CA TYR A 166 3.44 16.69 5.61
C TYR A 166 4.14 17.06 4.30
N TYR A 167 4.67 16.09 3.58
CA TYR A 167 5.25 16.30 2.26
C TYR A 167 4.23 16.95 1.29
N TYR A 168 2.99 16.48 1.28
CA TYR A 168 1.94 17.07 0.45
C TYR A 168 1.57 18.49 0.87
N ALA A 169 1.56 18.80 2.15
CA ALA A 169 1.35 20.18 2.63
C ALA A 169 2.49 21.12 2.16
N SER A 170 3.74 20.67 2.23
CA SER A 170 4.90 21.41 1.71
C SER A 170 4.79 21.65 0.21
N LYS A 171 4.40 20.64 -0.57
CA LYS A 171 4.17 20.78 -2.01
C LYS A 171 3.04 21.76 -2.35
N CYS A 172 1.96 21.78 -1.58
CA CYS A 172 0.90 22.78 -1.72
C CYS A 172 1.38 24.20 -1.44
N ILE A 173 2.20 24.39 -0.42
CA ILE A 173 2.79 25.67 -0.05
C ILE A 173 3.74 26.15 -1.16
N GLU A 174 4.59 25.25 -1.68
CA GLU A 174 5.48 25.52 -2.81
C GLU A 174 4.70 25.92 -4.07
N TYR A 175 3.65 25.18 -4.43
CA TYR A 175 2.77 25.46 -5.57
C TYR A 175 2.15 26.85 -5.49
N LEU A 176 1.75 27.30 -4.30
CA LEU A 176 1.24 28.65 -4.08
C LEU A 176 2.33 29.73 -4.11
N GLY A 177 3.62 29.35 -4.14
CA GLY A 177 4.75 30.28 -4.07
C GLY A 177 4.90 30.95 -2.71
N LEU A 178 4.46 30.28 -1.65
CA LEU A 178 4.53 30.75 -0.27
C LEU A 178 5.83 30.27 0.41
N ASP A 179 6.27 31.02 1.41
CA ASP A 179 7.42 30.64 2.24
C ASP A 179 6.94 29.76 3.39
N GLU A 180 7.32 28.47 3.38
CA GLU A 180 6.86 27.49 4.37
C GLU A 180 7.23 27.89 5.80
N SER A 181 8.42 28.51 6.00
CA SER A 181 8.87 28.94 7.32
C SER A 181 7.98 30.00 7.96
N LYS A 182 7.14 30.66 7.17
CA LYS A 182 6.18 31.66 7.61
C LYS A 182 4.77 31.12 7.76
N GLN A 183 4.51 29.87 7.37
CA GLN A 183 3.19 29.28 7.46
C GLN A 183 2.90 28.75 8.86
N ASN A 184 1.64 28.82 9.25
CA ASN A 184 1.15 28.17 10.45
C ASN A 184 0.81 26.72 10.14
N LEU A 185 1.74 25.79 10.41
CA LEU A 185 1.54 24.37 10.21
C LEU A 185 0.82 23.75 11.42
N ILE A 186 -0.33 23.13 11.19
CA ILE A 186 -1.17 22.51 12.23
C ILE A 186 -1.06 20.99 12.13
N ASN A 187 -0.31 20.41 13.06
CA ASN A 187 -0.24 18.97 13.18
C ASN A 187 -1.57 18.40 13.69
N THR A 188 -2.10 17.40 13.00
CA THR A 188 -3.35 16.71 13.31
C THR A 188 -3.10 15.21 13.34
N ASP A 189 -3.77 14.50 14.25
CA ASP A 189 -3.58 13.07 14.47
C ASP A 189 -4.54 12.18 13.64
N SER A 190 -5.57 12.77 13.04
CA SER A 190 -6.61 12.03 12.32
C SER A 190 -7.45 12.92 11.40
N SER A 191 -8.12 12.30 10.42
CA SER A 191 -9.12 12.96 9.58
C SER A 191 -10.27 13.54 10.38
N GLN A 192 -10.66 12.91 11.50
CA GLN A 192 -11.70 13.42 12.40
C GLN A 192 -11.27 14.73 13.06
N THR A 193 -10.00 14.83 13.51
CA THR A 193 -9.44 16.06 14.07
C THR A 193 -9.41 17.16 13.01
N ARG A 194 -9.01 16.84 11.77
CA ARG A 194 -9.05 17.80 10.66
C ARG A 194 -10.44 18.34 10.39
N LEU A 195 -11.45 17.47 10.29
CA LEU A 195 -12.85 17.90 10.11
C LEU A 195 -13.35 18.77 11.26
N ALA A 196 -13.01 18.44 12.50
CA ALA A 196 -13.39 19.24 13.66
C ALA A 196 -12.76 20.64 13.64
N LEU A 197 -11.53 20.78 13.16
CA LEU A 197 -10.86 22.08 12.96
C LEU A 197 -11.51 22.87 11.84
N ILE A 198 -11.85 22.26 10.71
CA ILE A 198 -12.61 22.87 9.61
C ILE A 198 -13.92 23.47 10.12
N GLN A 199 -14.72 22.68 10.81
CA GLN A 199 -16.04 23.11 11.35
C GLN A 199 -15.95 24.25 12.36
N LYS A 200 -14.83 24.37 13.08
CA LYS A 200 -14.57 25.43 14.06
C LYS A 200 -13.88 26.66 13.48
N GLY A 201 -13.52 26.63 12.19
CA GLY A 201 -12.72 27.70 11.57
C GLY A 201 -11.29 27.79 12.12
N GLY A 202 -10.74 26.68 12.63
CA GLY A 202 -9.42 26.60 13.24
C GLY A 202 -8.28 26.32 12.27
N ALA A 203 -8.59 26.08 11.00
CA ALA A 203 -7.62 25.85 9.93
C ALA A 203 -8.07 26.54 8.65
N SER A 204 -7.23 26.58 7.63
CA SER A 204 -7.52 27.29 6.38
C SER A 204 -7.12 26.55 5.12
N ALA A 205 -6.25 25.58 5.19
CA ALA A 205 -5.82 24.78 4.06
C ALA A 205 -5.47 23.34 4.45
N VAL A 206 -5.68 22.41 3.54
CA VAL A 206 -5.30 21.00 3.68
C VAL A 206 -5.14 20.36 2.31
N TYR A 207 -4.19 19.44 2.16
CA TYR A 207 -4.23 18.46 1.09
C TYR A 207 -5.12 17.28 1.52
N ALA A 208 -6.01 16.87 0.63
CA ALA A 208 -6.85 15.70 0.86
C ALA A 208 -7.12 14.93 -0.44
N ASN A 209 -7.35 13.62 -0.32
CA ASN A 209 -7.71 12.75 -1.42
C ASN A 209 -8.80 11.74 -1.00
N GLY A 210 -9.31 10.99 -1.97
CA GLY A 210 -10.25 9.90 -1.73
C GLY A 210 -11.48 10.30 -0.92
N SER A 211 -11.82 9.52 0.09
CA SER A 211 -12.99 9.76 0.95
C SER A 211 -12.83 11.00 1.82
N GLU A 212 -11.61 11.35 2.22
CA GLU A 212 -11.37 12.55 3.03
C GLU A 212 -11.69 13.82 2.25
N ALA A 213 -11.32 13.89 0.98
CA ALA A 213 -11.65 15.00 0.09
C ALA A 213 -13.17 15.24 0.04
N LYS A 214 -13.97 14.17 -0.11
CA LYS A 214 -15.44 14.26 -0.12
C LYS A 214 -15.99 14.86 1.19
N TYR A 215 -15.49 14.43 2.34
CA TYR A 215 -15.92 15.00 3.63
C TYR A 215 -15.55 16.47 3.81
N ILE A 216 -14.42 16.87 3.26
CA ILE A 216 -13.94 18.27 3.30
C ILE A 216 -14.82 19.15 2.39
N GLU A 217 -15.18 18.67 1.20
CA GLU A 217 -16.15 19.33 0.31
C GLU A 217 -17.54 19.45 0.94
N GLU A 218 -18.04 18.38 1.56
CA GLU A 218 -19.30 18.40 2.29
C GLU A 218 -19.29 19.40 3.47
N ALA A 219 -18.13 19.64 4.07
CA ALA A 219 -17.93 20.68 5.09
C ALA A 219 -17.85 22.09 4.50
N GLY A 220 -17.95 22.25 3.17
CA GLY A 220 -18.03 23.51 2.46
C GLY A 220 -16.69 24.08 2.01
N TRP A 221 -15.60 23.34 2.12
CA TRP A 221 -14.29 23.79 1.60
C TRP A 221 -14.20 23.58 0.08
N VAL A 222 -13.32 24.34 -0.56
CA VAL A 222 -13.20 24.39 -2.01
C VAL A 222 -11.84 23.86 -2.45
N GLN A 223 -11.83 22.96 -3.42
CA GLN A 223 -10.62 22.54 -4.09
C GLN A 223 -10.13 23.68 -5.01
N VAL A 224 -8.90 24.13 -4.82
CA VAL A 224 -8.29 25.22 -5.58
C VAL A 224 -7.14 24.76 -6.47
N ALA A 225 -6.65 23.54 -6.28
CA ALA A 225 -5.71 22.90 -7.17
C ALA A 225 -5.83 21.38 -7.03
N THR A 226 -5.69 20.68 -8.14
CA THR A 226 -5.62 19.22 -8.18
C THR A 226 -4.21 18.73 -7.83
N SER A 227 -4.08 17.46 -7.46
CA SER A 227 -2.77 16.81 -7.25
C SER A 227 -1.87 16.98 -8.46
N GLN A 228 -2.42 16.83 -9.66
CA GLN A 228 -1.68 16.97 -10.92
C GLN A 228 -1.16 18.41 -11.14
N GLU A 229 -1.98 19.43 -10.86
CA GLU A 229 -1.55 20.83 -10.98
C GLU A 229 -0.46 21.19 -9.97
N ILE A 230 -0.50 20.59 -8.78
CA ILE A 230 0.51 20.77 -7.72
C ILE A 230 1.80 20.02 -8.07
N GLY A 231 1.73 19.00 -8.94
CA GLY A 231 2.86 18.12 -9.24
C GLY A 231 3.07 17.04 -8.17
N ILE A 232 2.04 16.74 -7.37
CA ILE A 232 2.10 15.64 -6.40
C ILE A 232 1.97 14.32 -7.14
N GLN A 233 2.91 13.44 -6.88
CA GLN A 233 2.92 12.05 -7.31
C GLN A 233 2.80 11.15 -6.09
N THR A 234 2.44 9.90 -6.31
CA THR A 234 2.52 8.83 -5.32
C THR A 234 3.06 7.57 -5.98
N GLY A 235 3.64 6.70 -5.19
CA GLY A 235 4.09 5.40 -5.65
C GLY A 235 3.94 4.37 -4.56
N SER A 236 3.64 3.15 -4.94
CA SER A 236 3.75 1.99 -4.07
C SER A 236 4.79 1.02 -4.60
N TYR A 237 5.43 0.32 -3.69
CA TYR A 237 6.62 -0.47 -3.97
C TYR A 237 6.58 -1.79 -3.20
N PHE A 238 7.23 -2.81 -3.77
CA PHE A 238 7.61 -4.01 -3.05
C PHE A 238 9.04 -3.89 -2.53
N LEU A 239 9.25 -4.27 -1.28
CA LEU A 239 10.57 -4.42 -0.69
C LEU A 239 10.75 -5.80 -0.06
N SER A 240 12.03 -6.16 0.09
CA SER A 240 12.47 -7.33 0.83
C SER A 240 13.87 -7.10 1.40
N THR A 241 14.43 -8.09 2.08
CA THR A 241 15.85 -8.06 2.42
C THR A 241 16.71 -8.41 1.20
N ASP A 242 17.89 -7.81 1.09
CA ASP A 242 18.88 -8.12 0.05
C ASP A 242 19.15 -9.63 -0.05
N LYS A 243 19.27 -10.30 1.10
CA LYS A 243 19.45 -11.74 1.17
C LYS A 243 18.28 -12.51 0.54
N TYR A 244 17.04 -12.17 0.88
CA TYR A 244 15.89 -12.88 0.35
C TYR A 244 15.75 -12.68 -1.16
N ILE A 245 15.98 -11.45 -1.64
CA ILE A 245 15.97 -11.13 -3.06
C ILE A 245 17.00 -12.00 -3.80
N SER A 246 18.26 -12.02 -3.34
CA SER A 246 19.33 -12.76 -4.00
C SER A 246 19.13 -14.29 -4.00
N GLU A 247 18.51 -14.83 -2.95
CA GLU A 247 18.20 -16.26 -2.86
C GLU A 247 16.92 -16.67 -3.61
N ASN A 248 16.02 -15.72 -3.95
CA ASN A 248 14.69 -16.00 -4.50
C ASN A 248 14.35 -15.15 -5.74
N THR A 249 15.34 -14.63 -6.47
CA THR A 249 15.13 -13.69 -7.60
C THR A 249 14.11 -14.22 -8.63
N ASP A 250 14.24 -15.49 -9.05
CA ASP A 250 13.32 -16.12 -10.01
C ASP A 250 11.90 -16.26 -9.45
N THR A 251 11.76 -16.56 -8.15
CA THR A 251 10.44 -16.67 -7.48
C THR A 251 9.78 -15.30 -7.40
N LEU A 252 10.53 -14.26 -7.06
CA LEU A 252 10.03 -12.88 -7.01
C LEU A 252 9.67 -12.36 -8.41
N ALA A 253 10.42 -12.73 -9.45
CA ALA A 253 10.06 -12.39 -10.82
C ALA A 253 8.71 -13.03 -11.22
N LYS A 254 8.49 -14.30 -10.88
CA LYS A 254 7.20 -14.98 -11.07
C LYS A 254 6.09 -14.36 -10.23
N PHE A 255 6.39 -13.90 -9.01
CA PHE A 255 5.45 -13.18 -8.17
C PHE A 255 4.98 -11.88 -8.86
N LEU A 256 5.88 -11.07 -9.40
CA LEU A 256 5.51 -9.87 -10.16
C LEU A 256 4.65 -10.20 -11.38
N GLN A 257 4.99 -11.27 -12.12
CA GLN A 257 4.19 -11.73 -13.26
C GLN A 257 2.79 -12.21 -12.85
N ALA A 258 2.67 -12.85 -11.69
CA ALA A 258 1.38 -13.26 -11.14
C ALA A 258 0.53 -12.05 -10.71
N VAL A 259 1.12 -11.00 -10.16
CA VAL A 259 0.42 -9.73 -9.85
C VAL A 259 -0.06 -9.05 -11.13
N ASP A 260 0.75 -9.04 -12.19
CA ASP A 260 0.35 -8.52 -13.51
C ASP A 260 -0.83 -9.28 -14.08
N GLU A 261 -0.77 -10.62 -14.11
CA GLU A 261 -1.89 -11.44 -14.58
C GLU A 261 -3.17 -11.24 -13.74
N SER A 262 -3.01 -11.04 -12.42
CA SER A 262 -4.13 -10.74 -11.53
C SER A 262 -4.76 -9.39 -11.84
N THR A 263 -3.95 -8.38 -12.15
CA THR A 263 -4.41 -7.06 -12.58
C THR A 263 -5.14 -7.14 -13.92
N GLN A 264 -4.61 -7.89 -14.88
CA GLN A 264 -5.27 -8.13 -16.16
C GLN A 264 -6.61 -8.86 -15.98
N TYR A 265 -6.66 -9.86 -15.09
CA TYR A 265 -7.91 -10.54 -14.75
C TYR A 265 -8.97 -9.56 -14.24
N ILE A 266 -8.62 -8.65 -13.32
CA ILE A 266 -9.56 -7.63 -12.84
C ILE A 266 -10.06 -6.75 -13.99
N ASN A 267 -9.18 -6.33 -14.89
CA ASN A 267 -9.55 -5.49 -16.04
C ASN A 267 -10.56 -6.18 -16.96
N ASP A 268 -10.38 -7.48 -17.17
CA ASP A 268 -11.25 -8.28 -18.03
C ASP A 268 -12.55 -8.71 -17.34
N HIS A 269 -12.56 -8.79 -15.99
CA HIS A 269 -13.64 -9.32 -15.16
C HIS A 269 -14.02 -8.36 -14.00
N LEU A 270 -14.14 -7.05 -14.30
CA LEU A 270 -14.27 -6.00 -13.29
C LEU A 270 -15.49 -6.18 -12.38
N ASP A 271 -16.65 -6.56 -12.93
CA ASP A 271 -17.88 -6.75 -12.15
C ASP A 271 -17.75 -7.94 -11.18
N GLU A 272 -17.24 -9.07 -11.66
CA GLU A 272 -17.03 -10.29 -10.89
C GLU A 272 -16.00 -10.07 -9.77
N SER A 273 -14.90 -9.39 -10.09
CA SER A 273 -13.86 -9.01 -9.12
C SER A 273 -14.42 -8.08 -8.04
N ALA A 274 -15.24 -7.10 -8.42
CA ALA A 274 -15.89 -6.18 -7.49
C ALA A 274 -16.87 -6.89 -6.54
N GLU A 275 -17.64 -7.86 -7.04
CA GLU A 275 -18.55 -8.67 -6.22
C GLU A 275 -17.78 -9.54 -5.22
N TYR A 276 -16.70 -10.20 -5.67
CA TYR A 276 -15.85 -10.99 -4.80
C TYR A 276 -15.22 -10.16 -3.67
N LEU A 277 -14.65 -9.00 -4.00
CA LEU A 277 -14.03 -8.10 -3.01
C LEU A 277 -15.06 -7.52 -2.04
N ALA A 278 -16.28 -7.24 -2.50
CA ALA A 278 -17.37 -6.80 -1.64
C ALA A 278 -17.72 -7.86 -0.57
N ASP A 279 -17.80 -9.12 -0.96
CA ASP A 279 -18.09 -10.23 -0.06
C ASP A 279 -16.92 -10.56 0.86
N LYS A 280 -15.69 -10.51 0.33
CA LYS A 280 -14.49 -10.95 1.04
C LYS A 280 -14.01 -9.95 2.09
N ILE A 281 -13.97 -8.66 1.74
CA ILE A 281 -13.38 -7.60 2.57
C ILE A 281 -14.35 -6.47 2.91
N GLY A 282 -15.64 -6.59 2.52
CA GLY A 282 -16.67 -5.60 2.84
C GLY A 282 -16.54 -4.28 2.07
N LEU A 283 -15.82 -4.30 0.95
CA LEU A 283 -15.68 -3.15 0.06
C LEU A 283 -17.00 -2.90 -0.69
N LYS A 284 -17.32 -1.64 -0.97
CA LYS A 284 -18.45 -1.35 -1.85
C LYS A 284 -18.01 -1.56 -3.32
N ALA A 285 -18.69 -2.47 -4.02
CA ALA A 285 -18.37 -2.83 -5.39
C ALA A 285 -18.26 -1.62 -6.33
N GLU A 286 -19.18 -0.66 -6.21
CA GLU A 286 -19.16 0.55 -7.06
C GLU A 286 -17.98 1.48 -6.75
N ASP A 287 -17.60 1.62 -5.46
CA ASP A 287 -16.44 2.41 -5.06
C ASP A 287 -15.14 1.78 -5.58
N PHE A 288 -15.04 0.44 -5.55
CA PHE A 288 -13.91 -0.28 -6.15
C PHE A 288 -13.83 -0.03 -7.66
N LYS A 289 -14.93 -0.26 -8.39
CA LYS A 289 -14.96 -0.07 -9.85
C LYS A 289 -14.60 1.36 -10.27
N GLU A 290 -15.02 2.35 -9.49
CA GLU A 290 -14.67 3.75 -9.76
C GLU A 290 -13.17 4.02 -9.54
N ASN A 291 -12.63 3.55 -8.44
CA ASN A 291 -11.21 3.75 -8.11
C ASN A 291 -10.30 2.95 -9.06
N TRP A 292 -10.70 1.73 -9.46
CA TRP A 292 -9.91 0.87 -10.34
C TRP A 292 -9.70 1.43 -11.74
N LYS A 293 -10.56 2.30 -12.23
CA LYS A 293 -10.44 2.91 -13.57
C LYS A 293 -9.12 3.64 -13.81
N ASN A 294 -8.52 4.15 -12.75
CA ASN A 294 -7.27 4.90 -12.81
C ASN A 294 -6.08 4.09 -12.26
N TYR A 295 -6.30 2.81 -11.95
CA TYR A 295 -5.23 1.95 -11.48
C TYR A 295 -4.43 1.40 -12.65
N SER A 296 -3.11 1.40 -12.49
CA SER A 296 -2.17 0.76 -13.40
C SER A 296 -1.11 0.04 -12.58
N PHE A 297 -0.87 -1.22 -12.90
CA PHE A 297 0.30 -1.94 -12.38
C PHE A 297 1.50 -1.54 -13.23
N GLU A 298 2.51 -1.00 -12.59
CA GLU A 298 3.70 -0.40 -13.21
C GLU A 298 4.98 -1.03 -12.65
N PRO A 299 5.19 -2.36 -12.88
CA PRO A 299 6.33 -3.05 -12.34
C PRO A 299 7.63 -2.56 -12.98
N GLY A 300 8.69 -2.48 -12.19
CA GLY A 300 9.99 -2.07 -12.65
C GLY A 300 10.47 -0.78 -12.00
N PHE A 301 11.37 -0.06 -12.70
CA PHE A 301 11.88 1.23 -12.26
C PHE A 301 12.12 2.13 -13.47
N SER A 302 11.35 3.18 -13.57
CA SER A 302 11.56 4.26 -14.53
C SER A 302 12.42 5.38 -13.92
N GLU A 303 13.02 6.21 -14.76
CA GLU A 303 13.67 7.45 -14.32
C GLU A 303 12.71 8.36 -13.54
N GLU A 304 11.42 8.40 -13.93
CA GLU A 304 10.40 9.16 -13.22
C GLU A 304 10.17 8.63 -11.80
N ALA A 305 10.03 7.30 -11.64
CA ALA A 305 9.80 6.66 -10.35
C ALA A 305 10.99 6.87 -9.38
N THR A 306 12.22 6.79 -9.89
CA THR A 306 13.42 7.00 -9.06
C THR A 306 13.59 8.47 -8.68
N THR A 307 13.39 9.41 -9.62
CA THR A 307 13.42 10.85 -9.33
C THR A 307 12.39 11.22 -8.26
N HIS A 308 11.20 10.61 -8.32
CA HIS A 308 10.18 10.81 -7.28
C HIS A 308 10.65 10.36 -5.89
N LEU A 309 11.31 9.21 -5.77
CA LEU A 309 11.88 8.74 -4.50
C LEU A 309 13.00 9.66 -4.00
N GLU A 310 13.87 10.14 -4.91
CA GLU A 310 14.94 11.11 -4.60
C GLU A 310 14.38 12.46 -4.12
N ASP A 311 13.27 12.94 -4.71
CA ASP A 311 12.60 14.16 -4.26
C ASP A 311 12.04 14.02 -2.84
N ILE A 312 11.44 12.87 -2.51
CA ILE A 312 10.95 12.57 -1.16
C ILE A 312 12.12 12.47 -0.19
N GLU A 313 13.20 11.80 -0.58
CA GLU A 313 14.40 11.64 0.24
C GLU A 313 15.03 13.00 0.58
N LYS A 314 15.28 13.82 -0.42
CA LYS A 314 15.80 15.17 -0.25
C LYS A 314 14.91 16.01 0.66
N TRP A 315 13.60 16.02 0.39
CA TRP A 315 12.63 16.74 1.23
C TRP A 315 12.66 16.22 2.67
N GLY A 316 12.67 14.90 2.85
CA GLY A 316 12.67 14.27 4.17
C GLY A 316 13.91 14.64 4.99
N PHE A 317 15.08 14.68 4.37
CA PHE A 317 16.30 15.12 5.01
C PHE A 317 16.26 16.61 5.39
N GLU A 318 15.84 17.49 4.47
CA GLU A 318 15.73 18.94 4.70
C GLU A 318 14.72 19.28 5.83
N HIS A 319 13.69 18.45 6.01
CA HIS A 319 12.65 18.61 7.06
C HIS A 319 12.88 17.75 8.31
N GLY A 320 14.04 17.11 8.42
CA GLY A 320 14.43 16.37 9.62
C GLY A 320 13.66 15.07 9.86
N SER A 321 13.06 14.48 8.82
CA SER A 321 12.36 13.18 8.90
C SER A 321 13.32 12.04 9.25
N PHE A 322 14.59 12.18 8.93
CA PHE A 322 15.67 11.25 9.29
C PHE A 322 17.00 11.99 9.48
N PRO A 323 17.95 11.39 10.24
CA PRO A 323 19.09 12.13 10.79
C PRO A 323 20.28 12.31 9.84
N LYS A 324 20.33 11.56 8.73
CA LYS A 324 21.46 11.56 7.78
C LYS A 324 20.94 11.61 6.35
N ASP A 325 21.61 12.39 5.52
CA ASP A 325 21.48 12.33 4.07
C ASP A 325 21.97 10.96 3.55
N TYR A 326 21.28 10.41 2.54
CA TYR A 326 21.61 9.14 1.92
C TYR A 326 21.13 9.15 0.45
N ASN A 327 21.46 8.18 -0.34
CA ASN A 327 20.96 8.06 -1.70
C ASN A 327 19.97 6.89 -1.73
N VAL A 328 18.69 7.16 -1.95
CA VAL A 328 17.62 6.13 -1.99
C VAL A 328 17.87 5.12 -3.12
N CYS A 329 18.53 5.52 -4.19
CA CYS A 329 18.88 4.62 -5.31
C CYS A 329 19.84 3.50 -4.91
N ASP A 330 20.65 3.68 -3.85
CA ASP A 330 21.52 2.62 -3.30
C ASP A 330 20.72 1.45 -2.70
N PHE A 331 19.42 1.65 -2.46
CA PHE A 331 18.47 0.69 -1.91
C PHE A 331 17.49 0.14 -2.95
N ILE A 332 17.74 0.37 -4.23
CA ILE A 332 16.96 -0.18 -5.35
C ILE A 332 17.69 -1.39 -5.92
N ASN A 333 17.00 -2.52 -5.98
CA ASN A 333 17.48 -3.74 -6.63
C ASN A 333 16.65 -4.01 -7.88
N THR A 334 17.26 -3.90 -9.04
CA THR A 334 16.58 -4.05 -10.34
C THR A 334 16.58 -5.48 -10.88
N ASP A 335 17.24 -6.44 -10.23
CA ASP A 335 17.45 -7.78 -10.78
C ASP A 335 16.14 -8.55 -11.00
N VAL A 336 15.23 -8.47 -10.02
CA VAL A 336 13.89 -9.10 -10.11
C VAL A 336 13.09 -8.52 -11.27
N ALA A 337 13.01 -7.20 -11.35
CA ALA A 337 12.25 -6.50 -12.36
C ALA A 337 12.83 -6.71 -13.78
N LYS A 338 14.18 -6.74 -13.91
CA LYS A 338 14.85 -7.06 -15.18
C LYS A 338 14.52 -8.45 -15.72
N ILE A 339 14.25 -9.43 -14.84
CA ILE A 339 13.80 -10.77 -15.24
C ILE A 339 12.33 -10.78 -15.61
N ALA A 340 11.48 -10.15 -14.80
CA ALA A 340 10.04 -10.18 -14.99
C ALA A 340 9.56 -9.27 -16.15
N PHE A 341 10.11 -8.05 -16.21
CA PHE A 341 9.70 -6.96 -17.11
C PHE A 341 10.90 -6.14 -17.57
N PRO A 342 11.80 -6.70 -18.42
CA PRO A 342 13.05 -6.05 -18.80
C PRO A 342 12.86 -4.67 -19.45
N ASP A 343 11.78 -4.48 -20.18
CA ASP A 343 11.48 -3.22 -20.88
C ASP A 343 11.02 -2.09 -19.93
N ASN A 344 10.64 -2.45 -18.69
CA ASN A 344 10.15 -1.49 -17.68
C ASN A 344 11.27 -1.00 -16.74
N VAL A 345 12.50 -1.46 -16.94
CA VAL A 345 13.65 -1.00 -16.16
C VAL A 345 14.48 -0.09 -17.06
N THR A 346 14.34 1.22 -16.89
CA THR A 346 15.02 2.22 -17.72
C THR A 346 16.18 2.91 -17.01
N ILE A 347 16.42 2.58 -15.75
CA ILE A 347 17.59 3.00 -14.97
C ILE A 347 18.72 1.97 -15.07
N GLU A 348 19.98 2.42 -14.87
CA GLU A 348 21.17 1.55 -14.94
C GLU A 348 21.34 0.66 -13.69
#